data_2f19a7229634c5dcd71b1d5280b545a6
#
_entry.id   2f19a7229634c5dcd71b1d5280b545a6
#
_cell.length_a   1.000
_cell.length_b   1.000
_cell.length_c   1.000
_cell.angle_alpha   90.00
_cell.angle_beta   90.00
_cell.angle_gamma   90.00
#
_symmetry.space_group_name_H-M   'P 1'
#
loop_
_entity.id
_entity.type
_entity.pdbx_description
1 polymer ?
#
loop_
_entity_poly.entity_id
_entity_poly.type
_entity_poly.pdbx_seq_one_letter_code
_entity_poly.pdbx_strand_id
1 'polypeptide(L)'
;MTKAKFIKFVIATILAIVALYLPYESLGFDAASPMGILNPLEIRVIGVFVMAALFWILQPFPIWSTSMLVIVLMIITMSDSSLSPFRVDGVTMISHKSIMATFANPIIMLFLGGFFLAAAATKYKLDLNLARVLLKPFGKNPKFVLLGLMLITAVFSMFMSNTATAAMMLAILAPVLKLFDENDRGKAAFALAIPLGANIGGMGTPIGTPPNAIALGALNDAIARGDLAANPVSFGQWMAFGVPYVIILMVVAWILLMKIYPIKMKEMVLNIEGAGKFDTSPKAIIVYITFVLCVLLWVTGKGVHGINDNAIAMIPMAVFALTGVITKKDLNEMSWDVLWLVAGGFALGVGLNATGLAAHLIKTIPFASWSPVALMVGCGIICLFMANFMSHTSTATLLVPILCAVGIACQDNLVGLGGVTALLVSVAFASSLGMSMPISTPPNALAHATGYTDTKGMAITGVVMGLLGLVLSWGMMILLANIHFFGTPEVKAAEAAPAAVEAPAPAAAVVDTAAAVAADSTVALPADSAAKVEVVDSAAAASAAEAK
;
A
#
# COMPACT_ATOMS: atom_id res chain seq x y z
N MET A 1 4.23 -17.96 21.86
CA MET A 1 3.07 -17.01 21.88
C MET A 1 2.76 -16.66 23.35
N THR A 2 2.58 -15.38 23.70
CA THR A 2 2.19 -15.00 25.06
C THR A 2 0.73 -15.39 25.34
N LYS A 3 0.36 -15.57 26.63
CA LYS A 3 -1.03 -15.91 27.02
C LYS A 3 -2.06 -14.90 26.45
N ALA A 4 -1.70 -13.62 26.44
CA ALA A 4 -2.58 -12.58 25.88
C ALA A 4 -2.77 -12.73 24.35
N LYS A 5 -1.71 -13.02 23.59
CA LYS A 5 -1.81 -13.29 22.15
C LYS A 5 -2.60 -14.54 21.84
N PHE A 6 -2.49 -15.57 22.69
CA PHE A 6 -3.28 -16.80 22.55
C PHE A 6 -4.79 -16.53 22.75
N ILE A 7 -5.16 -15.76 23.77
CA ILE A 7 -6.57 -15.38 24.01
C ILE A 7 -7.13 -14.61 22.81
N LYS A 8 -6.37 -13.63 22.30
CA LYS A 8 -6.77 -12.86 21.11
C LYS A 8 -6.96 -13.75 19.88
N PHE A 9 -6.07 -14.70 19.66
CA PHE A 9 -6.17 -15.70 18.59
C PHE A 9 -7.45 -16.54 18.73
N VAL A 10 -7.70 -17.09 19.91
CA VAL A 10 -8.90 -17.93 20.15
C VAL A 10 -10.18 -17.14 19.94
N ILE A 11 -10.28 -15.92 20.49
CA ILE A 11 -11.45 -15.06 20.30
C ILE A 11 -11.69 -14.77 18.82
N ALA A 12 -10.67 -14.35 18.10
CA ALA A 12 -10.78 -14.02 16.67
C ALA A 12 -11.17 -15.25 15.83
N THR A 13 -10.61 -16.42 16.16
CA THR A 13 -10.94 -17.67 15.45
C THR A 13 -12.38 -18.11 15.73
N ILE A 14 -12.82 -18.03 16.98
CA ILE A 14 -14.22 -18.36 17.34
C ILE A 14 -15.19 -17.44 16.59
N LEU A 15 -14.94 -16.13 16.58
CA LEU A 15 -15.80 -15.17 15.88
C LEU A 15 -15.81 -15.40 14.36
N ALA A 16 -14.69 -15.78 13.76
CA ALA A 16 -14.62 -16.15 12.34
C ALA A 16 -15.41 -17.43 12.05
N ILE A 17 -15.34 -18.42 12.94
CA ILE A 17 -16.15 -19.66 12.84
C ILE A 17 -17.63 -19.32 13.00
N VAL A 18 -17.99 -18.50 13.99
CA VAL A 18 -19.37 -18.04 14.17
C VAL A 18 -19.89 -17.37 12.89
N ALA A 19 -19.08 -16.53 12.24
CA ALA A 19 -19.45 -15.90 10.98
C ALA A 19 -19.72 -16.91 9.85
N LEU A 20 -19.09 -18.09 9.85
CA LEU A 20 -19.35 -19.14 8.86
C LEU A 20 -20.69 -19.87 9.06
N TYR A 21 -21.22 -19.85 10.29
CA TYR A 21 -22.41 -20.58 10.69
C TYR A 21 -23.57 -19.66 11.10
N LEU A 22 -23.50 -18.37 10.77
CA LEU A 22 -24.61 -17.46 11.01
C LEU A 22 -25.83 -17.89 10.19
N PRO A 23 -27.05 -17.76 10.74
CA PRO A 23 -28.28 -18.01 10.00
C PRO A 23 -28.60 -16.88 9.03
N TYR A 24 -27.86 -16.82 7.91
CA TYR A 24 -27.95 -15.73 6.94
C TYR A 24 -29.36 -15.55 6.36
N GLU A 25 -30.14 -16.64 6.25
CA GLU A 25 -31.54 -16.56 5.82
C GLU A 25 -32.37 -15.70 6.78
N SER A 26 -32.17 -15.83 8.09
CA SER A 26 -32.89 -15.01 9.09
C SER A 26 -32.40 -13.55 9.12
N LEU A 27 -31.25 -13.26 8.51
CA LEU A 27 -30.71 -11.91 8.33
C LEU A 27 -31.15 -11.25 7.00
N GLY A 28 -32.04 -11.91 6.25
CA GLY A 28 -32.61 -11.40 5.03
C GLY A 28 -31.97 -11.91 3.74
N PHE A 29 -31.01 -12.84 3.82
CA PHE A 29 -30.43 -13.50 2.65
C PHE A 29 -31.21 -14.80 2.34
N ASP A 30 -32.45 -14.67 1.92
CA ASP A 30 -33.34 -15.76 1.56
C ASP A 30 -33.89 -15.65 0.14
N ALA A 31 -34.52 -16.69 -0.37
CA ALA A 31 -35.02 -16.75 -1.74
C ALA A 31 -36.16 -15.74 -2.02
N ALA A 32 -36.87 -15.26 -0.99
CA ALA A 32 -37.94 -14.28 -1.12
C ALA A 32 -37.44 -12.83 -1.07
N SER A 33 -36.18 -12.64 -0.62
CA SER A 33 -35.54 -11.33 -0.52
C SER A 33 -34.96 -10.89 -1.86
N PRO A 34 -34.93 -9.56 -2.17
CA PRO A 34 -34.16 -9.01 -3.27
C PRO A 34 -32.67 -9.34 -3.22
N MET A 35 -32.17 -9.70 -2.03
CA MET A 35 -30.76 -10.05 -1.78
C MET A 35 -30.41 -11.46 -2.27
N GLY A 36 -31.40 -12.39 -2.30
CA GLY A 36 -31.17 -13.79 -2.64
C GLY A 36 -30.38 -14.57 -1.59
N ILE A 37 -30.19 -15.86 -1.83
CA ILE A 37 -29.44 -16.76 -0.93
C ILE A 37 -27.94 -16.59 -1.18
N LEU A 38 -27.16 -16.43 -0.09
CA LEU A 38 -25.70 -16.47 -0.17
C LEU A 38 -25.23 -17.87 -0.59
N ASN A 39 -24.37 -17.93 -1.59
CA ASN A 39 -23.73 -19.17 -1.97
C ASN A 39 -22.61 -19.56 -0.97
N PRO A 40 -22.22 -20.85 -0.90
CA PRO A 40 -21.21 -21.30 0.06
C PRO A 40 -19.87 -20.60 -0.05
N LEU A 41 -19.49 -20.11 -1.24
CA LEU A 41 -18.23 -19.37 -1.42
C LEU A 41 -18.30 -17.98 -0.80
N GLU A 42 -19.44 -17.29 -0.92
CA GLU A 42 -19.67 -15.99 -0.30
C GLU A 42 -19.60 -16.08 1.22
N ILE A 43 -20.22 -17.10 1.82
CA ILE A 43 -20.15 -17.36 3.26
C ILE A 43 -18.70 -17.59 3.71
N ARG A 44 -17.91 -18.35 2.93
CA ARG A 44 -16.48 -18.56 3.22
C ARG A 44 -15.66 -17.28 3.11
N VAL A 45 -15.93 -16.44 2.11
CA VAL A 45 -15.29 -15.12 1.99
C VAL A 45 -15.61 -14.28 3.22
N ILE A 46 -16.86 -14.25 3.70
CA ILE A 46 -17.24 -13.54 4.93
C ILE A 46 -16.41 -14.06 6.12
N GLY A 47 -16.32 -15.38 6.30
CA GLY A 47 -15.54 -15.98 7.39
C GLY A 47 -14.05 -15.62 7.33
N VAL A 48 -13.43 -15.71 6.14
CA VAL A 48 -12.03 -15.32 5.94
C VAL A 48 -11.85 -13.83 6.15
N PHE A 49 -12.79 -12.99 5.71
CA PHE A 49 -12.76 -11.55 5.90
C PHE A 49 -12.83 -11.17 7.38
N VAL A 50 -13.77 -11.75 8.14
CA VAL A 50 -13.92 -11.53 9.59
C VAL A 50 -12.65 -11.98 10.32
N MET A 51 -12.10 -13.14 9.97
CA MET A 51 -10.83 -13.61 10.53
C MET A 51 -9.69 -12.61 10.23
N ALA A 52 -9.53 -12.20 8.99
CA ALA A 52 -8.48 -11.27 8.58
C ALA A 52 -8.60 -9.93 9.33
N ALA A 53 -9.82 -9.37 9.38
CA ALA A 53 -10.10 -8.13 10.11
C ALA A 53 -9.72 -8.24 11.59
N LEU A 54 -10.17 -9.28 12.26
CA LEU A 54 -9.89 -9.49 13.68
C LEU A 54 -8.41 -9.76 13.94
N PHE A 55 -7.71 -10.49 13.06
CA PHE A 55 -6.28 -10.75 13.20
C PHE A 55 -5.45 -9.48 12.94
N TRP A 56 -5.86 -8.62 12.01
CA TRP A 56 -5.19 -7.34 11.78
C TRP A 56 -5.46 -6.33 12.90
N ILE A 57 -6.67 -6.34 13.52
CA ILE A 57 -7.01 -5.47 14.65
C ILE A 57 -6.33 -5.96 15.95
N LEU A 58 -6.51 -7.24 16.28
CA LEU A 58 -6.04 -7.78 17.56
C LEU A 58 -4.55 -8.18 17.56
N GLN A 59 -3.96 -8.37 16.37
CA GLN A 59 -2.57 -8.72 16.14
C GLN A 59 -2.05 -9.91 16.99
N PRO A 60 -2.74 -11.07 16.97
CA PRO A 60 -2.21 -12.27 17.62
C PRO A 60 -0.90 -12.73 16.95
N PHE A 61 -0.79 -12.50 15.65
CA PHE A 61 0.36 -12.75 14.79
C PHE A 61 0.85 -11.46 14.11
N PRO A 62 2.04 -11.45 13.49
CA PRO A 62 2.46 -10.37 12.61
C PRO A 62 1.42 -10.15 11.48
N ILE A 63 1.13 -8.90 11.15
CA ILE A 63 0.06 -8.55 10.19
C ILE A 63 0.24 -9.19 8.81
N TRP A 64 1.49 -9.29 8.30
CA TRP A 64 1.80 -9.94 7.04
C TRP A 64 1.51 -11.44 7.02
N SER A 65 1.66 -12.14 8.15
CA SER A 65 1.36 -13.57 8.23
C SER A 65 -0.13 -13.87 8.15
N THR A 66 -0.97 -12.93 8.60
CA THR A 66 -2.43 -12.99 8.39
C THR A 66 -2.75 -12.94 6.90
N SER A 67 -2.08 -12.09 6.14
CA SER A 67 -2.29 -11.98 4.69
C SER A 67 -1.87 -13.25 3.94
N MET A 68 -0.76 -13.87 4.33
CA MET A 68 -0.39 -15.19 3.81
C MET A 68 -1.46 -16.25 4.12
N LEU A 69 -1.98 -16.25 5.35
CA LEU A 69 -3.05 -17.15 5.76
C LEU A 69 -4.33 -16.93 4.94
N VAL A 70 -4.70 -15.69 4.67
CA VAL A 70 -5.84 -15.33 3.79
C VAL A 70 -5.67 -15.95 2.41
N ILE A 71 -4.52 -15.72 1.77
CA ILE A 71 -4.22 -16.29 0.44
C ILE A 71 -4.35 -17.82 0.45
N VAL A 72 -3.72 -18.46 1.44
CA VAL A 72 -3.75 -19.92 1.57
C VAL A 72 -5.16 -20.45 1.80
N LEU A 73 -5.92 -19.86 2.73
CA LEU A 73 -7.31 -20.27 3.00
C LEU A 73 -8.19 -20.11 1.77
N MET A 74 -8.07 -19.00 1.03
CA MET A 74 -8.81 -18.82 -0.22
C MET A 74 -8.48 -19.89 -1.25
N ILE A 75 -7.20 -20.25 -1.41
CA ILE A 75 -6.80 -21.30 -2.35
C ILE A 75 -7.39 -22.65 -1.94
N ILE A 76 -7.22 -23.06 -0.68
CA ILE A 76 -7.60 -24.40 -0.23
C ILE A 76 -9.10 -24.60 -0.01
N THR A 77 -9.88 -23.52 0.14
CA THR A 77 -11.32 -23.60 0.45
C THR A 77 -12.25 -23.07 -0.63
N MET A 78 -11.76 -22.22 -1.56
CA MET A 78 -12.63 -21.47 -2.49
C MET A 78 -12.17 -21.53 -3.95
N SER A 79 -10.95 -22.07 -4.23
CA SER A 79 -10.44 -22.06 -5.59
C SER A 79 -10.77 -23.37 -6.34
N ASP A 80 -10.57 -23.32 -7.66
CA ASP A 80 -10.62 -24.49 -8.56
C ASP A 80 -9.58 -25.59 -8.18
N SER A 81 -8.57 -25.22 -7.36
CA SER A 81 -7.59 -26.14 -6.75
C SER A 81 -7.86 -26.41 -5.27
N SER A 82 -9.09 -26.19 -4.80
CA SER A 82 -9.48 -26.45 -3.41
C SER A 82 -9.45 -27.93 -3.04
N LEU A 83 -9.33 -28.20 -1.73
CA LEU A 83 -9.47 -29.55 -1.20
C LEU A 83 -10.86 -30.12 -1.53
N SER A 84 -10.93 -31.42 -1.81
CA SER A 84 -12.16 -32.08 -2.25
C SER A 84 -13.40 -31.80 -1.37
N PRO A 85 -13.30 -31.76 -0.02
CA PRO A 85 -14.44 -31.45 0.84
C PRO A 85 -14.97 -29.99 0.71
N PHE A 86 -14.20 -29.10 0.12
CA PHE A 86 -14.57 -27.69 -0.07
C PHE A 86 -15.06 -27.39 -1.50
N ARG A 87 -15.06 -28.36 -2.40
CA ARG A 87 -15.63 -28.18 -3.74
C ARG A 87 -17.15 -28.05 -3.63
N VAL A 88 -17.70 -27.13 -4.41
CA VAL A 88 -19.14 -26.84 -4.43
C VAL A 88 -19.63 -27.08 -5.83
N ASP A 89 -20.56 -28.02 -5.96
CA ASP A 89 -21.20 -28.33 -7.25
C ASP A 89 -22.14 -27.18 -7.66
N GLY A 90 -22.18 -26.88 -8.94
CA GLY A 90 -23.05 -25.83 -9.49
C GLY A 90 -22.60 -24.38 -9.23
N VAL A 91 -21.44 -24.17 -8.60
CA VAL A 91 -20.87 -22.82 -8.37
C VAL A 91 -19.50 -22.73 -9.03
N THR A 92 -19.25 -21.63 -9.75
CA THR A 92 -17.94 -21.38 -10.33
C THR A 92 -16.93 -21.07 -9.23
N MET A 93 -15.94 -21.96 -9.08
CA MET A 93 -14.84 -21.76 -8.12
C MET A 93 -13.89 -20.66 -8.60
N ILE A 94 -13.27 -19.96 -7.64
CA ILE A 94 -12.29 -18.90 -7.97
C ILE A 94 -11.04 -19.53 -8.60
N SER A 95 -10.49 -18.94 -9.65
CA SER A 95 -9.22 -19.43 -10.20
C SER A 95 -8.08 -19.27 -9.17
N HIS A 96 -7.39 -20.36 -8.83
CA HIS A 96 -6.21 -20.32 -7.97
C HIS A 96 -5.13 -19.40 -8.55
N LYS A 97 -5.00 -19.34 -9.89
CA LYS A 97 -4.06 -18.45 -10.57
C LYS A 97 -4.36 -16.99 -10.28
N SER A 98 -5.64 -16.59 -10.27
CA SER A 98 -6.04 -15.22 -9.95
C SER A 98 -5.70 -14.85 -8.50
N ILE A 99 -5.88 -15.79 -7.55
CA ILE A 99 -5.50 -15.56 -6.15
C ILE A 99 -3.97 -15.45 -6.02
N MET A 100 -3.21 -16.33 -6.65
CA MET A 100 -1.74 -16.29 -6.60
C MET A 100 -1.16 -15.07 -7.31
N ALA A 101 -1.78 -14.63 -8.41
CA ALA A 101 -1.36 -13.45 -9.17
C ALA A 101 -1.44 -12.14 -8.37
N THR A 102 -2.15 -12.11 -7.26
CA THR A 102 -2.25 -10.91 -6.42
C THR A 102 -0.90 -10.43 -5.90
N PHE A 103 0.06 -11.33 -5.67
CA PHE A 103 1.42 -10.96 -5.29
C PHE A 103 2.22 -10.33 -6.45
N ALA A 104 1.87 -10.63 -7.69
CA ALA A 104 2.47 -10.05 -8.88
C ALA A 104 1.66 -8.87 -9.45
N ASN A 105 0.72 -8.32 -8.67
CA ASN A 105 -0.04 -7.14 -9.08
C ASN A 105 0.93 -5.99 -9.45
N PRO A 106 0.71 -5.27 -10.56
CA PRO A 106 1.57 -4.17 -11.00
C PRO A 106 1.85 -3.11 -9.93
N ILE A 107 0.89 -2.87 -9.04
CA ILE A 107 1.07 -1.94 -7.91
C ILE A 107 2.09 -2.46 -6.89
N ILE A 108 2.16 -3.77 -6.66
CA ILE A 108 3.20 -4.36 -5.79
C ILE A 108 4.58 -4.17 -6.42
N MET A 109 4.69 -4.30 -7.75
CA MET A 109 5.94 -4.02 -8.47
C MET A 109 6.32 -2.54 -8.39
N LEU A 110 5.35 -1.62 -8.45
CA LEU A 110 5.57 -0.19 -8.23
C LEU A 110 6.17 0.08 -6.84
N PHE A 111 5.64 -0.56 -5.79
CA PHE A 111 6.18 -0.47 -4.44
C PHE A 111 7.60 -1.03 -4.31
N LEU A 112 7.81 -2.21 -4.86
CA LEU A 112 9.12 -2.86 -4.81
C LEU A 112 10.18 -1.98 -5.47
N GLY A 113 9.88 -1.37 -6.63
CA GLY A 113 10.77 -0.40 -7.27
C GLY A 113 11.06 0.82 -6.39
N GLY A 114 10.04 1.33 -5.69
CA GLY A 114 10.19 2.38 -4.69
C GLY A 114 11.13 1.97 -3.54
N PHE A 115 11.04 0.73 -3.06
CA PHE A 115 11.95 0.22 -2.02
C PHE A 115 13.39 0.13 -2.51
N PHE A 116 13.62 -0.26 -3.77
CA PHE A 116 14.96 -0.23 -4.36
C PHE A 116 15.54 1.19 -4.41
N LEU A 117 14.74 2.17 -4.83
CA LEU A 117 15.15 3.58 -4.84
C LEU A 117 15.47 4.09 -3.43
N ALA A 118 14.60 3.82 -2.46
CA ALA A 118 14.79 4.23 -1.08
C ALA A 118 16.03 3.59 -0.45
N ALA A 119 16.21 2.28 -0.60
CA ALA A 119 17.37 1.55 -0.07
C ALA A 119 18.69 2.07 -0.67
N ALA A 120 18.72 2.32 -1.98
CA ALA A 120 19.88 2.88 -2.65
C ALA A 120 20.17 4.33 -2.19
N ALA A 121 19.15 5.17 -2.05
CA ALA A 121 19.28 6.54 -1.56
C ALA A 121 19.89 6.58 -0.15
N THR A 122 19.41 5.75 0.76
CA THR A 122 19.93 5.64 2.13
C THR A 122 21.36 5.08 2.15
N LYS A 123 21.63 4.02 1.39
CA LYS A 123 22.96 3.39 1.34
C LYS A 123 24.07 4.33 0.88
N TYR A 124 23.76 5.20 -0.08
CA TYR A 124 24.70 6.20 -0.61
C TYR A 124 24.49 7.60 0.00
N LYS A 125 23.82 7.70 1.15
CA LYS A 125 23.60 8.92 1.93
C LYS A 125 23.03 10.09 1.11
N LEU A 126 22.28 9.81 0.05
CA LEU A 126 21.61 10.82 -0.76
C LEU A 126 20.62 11.61 0.10
N ASP A 127 19.85 10.90 0.93
CA ASP A 127 18.87 11.43 1.86
C ASP A 127 19.49 12.42 2.87
N LEU A 128 20.56 12.03 3.57
CA LEU A 128 21.25 12.90 4.55
C LEU A 128 21.87 14.14 3.91
N ASN A 129 22.52 13.98 2.76
CA ASN A 129 23.15 15.08 2.06
C ASN A 129 22.12 16.05 1.48
N LEU A 130 21.01 15.51 0.96
CA LEU A 130 19.90 16.31 0.45
C LEU A 130 19.20 17.06 1.59
N ALA A 131 18.96 16.41 2.75
CA ALA A 131 18.42 17.05 3.94
C ALA A 131 19.25 18.29 4.34
N ARG A 132 20.58 18.14 4.38
CA ARG A 132 21.49 19.26 4.71
C ARG A 132 21.36 20.42 3.74
N VAL A 133 21.25 20.15 2.45
CA VAL A 133 21.12 21.20 1.43
C VAL A 133 19.77 21.88 1.53
N LEU A 134 18.70 21.10 1.65
CA LEU A 134 17.32 21.60 1.70
C LEU A 134 16.99 22.36 3.00
N LEU A 135 17.71 22.10 4.12
CA LEU A 135 17.52 22.85 5.38
C LEU A 135 18.15 24.25 5.37
N LYS A 136 19.17 24.49 4.57
CA LYS A 136 19.89 25.79 4.54
C LYS A 136 18.99 27.01 4.34
N PRO A 137 17.98 27.02 3.46
CA PRO A 137 17.13 28.19 3.23
C PRO A 137 16.30 28.62 4.45
N PHE A 138 16.05 27.70 5.40
CA PHE A 138 15.22 27.97 6.57
C PHE A 138 15.94 28.74 7.68
N GLY A 139 17.23 28.99 7.52
CA GLY A 139 18.05 29.84 8.39
C GLY A 139 18.19 29.29 9.82
N LYS A 140 18.24 30.23 10.81
CA LYS A 140 18.46 29.89 12.23
C LYS A 140 17.24 30.10 13.11
N ASN A 141 16.15 30.64 12.58
CA ASN A 141 14.94 30.85 13.37
C ASN A 141 14.25 29.50 13.64
N PRO A 142 14.07 29.09 14.92
CA PRO A 142 13.52 27.77 15.24
C PRO A 142 12.14 27.49 14.62
N LYS A 143 11.32 28.52 14.43
CA LYS A 143 10.00 28.36 13.79
C LYS A 143 10.10 27.95 12.34
N PHE A 144 11.01 28.57 11.58
CA PHE A 144 11.25 28.19 10.17
C PHE A 144 12.06 26.91 10.05
N VAL A 145 12.98 26.66 10.99
CA VAL A 145 13.69 25.37 11.06
C VAL A 145 12.71 24.22 11.27
N LEU A 146 11.69 24.41 12.14
CA LEU A 146 10.61 23.43 12.34
C LEU A 146 9.85 23.18 11.02
N LEU A 147 9.46 24.23 10.29
CA LEU A 147 8.81 24.09 8.99
C LEU A 147 9.72 23.37 7.97
N GLY A 148 11.00 23.74 7.94
CA GLY A 148 11.98 23.09 7.07
C GLY A 148 12.11 21.59 7.36
N LEU A 149 12.22 21.19 8.61
CA LEU A 149 12.27 19.80 9.01
C LEU A 149 10.99 19.05 8.61
N MET A 150 9.82 19.65 8.80
CA MET A 150 8.55 19.04 8.39
C MET A 150 8.48 18.84 6.87
N LEU A 151 8.80 19.88 6.09
CA LEU A 151 8.74 19.81 4.63
C LEU A 151 9.76 18.82 4.07
N ILE A 152 10.97 18.78 4.62
CA ILE A 152 12.00 17.84 4.17
C ILE A 152 11.62 16.41 4.55
N THR A 153 11.11 16.20 5.76
CA THR A 153 10.55 14.90 6.16
C THR A 153 9.45 14.46 5.20
N ALA A 154 8.56 15.38 4.81
CA ALA A 154 7.50 15.09 3.85
C ALA A 154 8.07 14.71 2.47
N VAL A 155 9.04 15.45 1.95
CA VAL A 155 9.68 15.15 0.64
C VAL A 155 10.32 13.77 0.64
N PHE A 156 11.04 13.39 1.70
CA PHE A 156 11.61 12.05 1.78
C PHE A 156 10.53 10.98 1.90
N SER A 157 9.51 11.24 2.68
CA SER A 157 8.42 10.28 2.89
C SER A 157 7.55 10.08 1.64
N MET A 158 7.62 10.96 0.66
CA MET A 158 7.00 10.74 -0.66
C MET A 158 7.63 9.57 -1.44
N PHE A 159 8.92 9.29 -1.20
CA PHE A 159 9.69 8.30 -1.98
C PHE A 159 10.31 7.20 -1.12
N MET A 160 10.22 7.32 0.21
CA MET A 160 10.76 6.37 1.19
C MET A 160 9.67 5.96 2.16
N SER A 161 9.87 4.84 2.86
CA SER A 161 8.89 4.46 3.89
C SER A 161 8.82 5.51 5.01
N ASN A 162 7.61 5.80 5.50
CA ASN A 162 7.39 6.75 6.60
C ASN A 162 8.25 6.41 7.83
N THR A 163 8.44 5.11 8.11
CA THR A 163 9.24 4.62 9.24
C THR A 163 10.72 4.94 9.08
N ALA A 164 11.30 4.63 7.92
CA ALA A 164 12.71 4.92 7.65
C ALA A 164 12.98 6.42 7.67
N THR A 165 12.11 7.21 7.04
CA THR A 165 12.18 8.67 7.04
C THR A 165 12.12 9.24 8.46
N ALA A 166 11.17 8.78 9.28
CA ALA A 166 11.03 9.23 10.65
C ALA A 166 12.25 8.85 11.50
N ALA A 167 12.77 7.63 11.38
CA ALA A 167 13.96 7.20 12.10
C ALA A 167 15.18 8.05 11.76
N MET A 168 15.43 8.31 10.47
CA MET A 168 16.52 9.16 10.00
C MET A 168 16.38 10.59 10.52
N MET A 169 15.20 11.18 10.37
CA MET A 169 14.97 12.58 10.78
C MET A 169 15.00 12.77 12.30
N LEU A 170 14.54 11.79 13.08
CA LEU A 170 14.68 11.80 14.54
C LEU A 170 16.13 11.67 14.97
N ALA A 171 16.95 10.89 14.27
CA ALA A 171 18.39 10.80 14.53
C ALA A 171 19.09 12.15 14.27
N ILE A 172 18.72 12.85 13.19
CA ILE A 172 19.21 14.21 12.89
C ILE A 172 18.76 15.21 13.98
N LEU A 173 17.54 15.03 14.50
CA LEU A 173 16.94 15.93 15.47
C LEU A 173 17.44 15.68 16.90
N ALA A 174 17.86 14.46 17.25
CA ALA A 174 18.22 14.09 18.62
C ALA A 174 19.28 15.00 19.28
N PRO A 175 20.39 15.40 18.61
CA PRO A 175 21.34 16.37 19.17
C PRO A 175 20.70 17.74 19.44
N VAL A 176 19.77 18.15 18.56
CA VAL A 176 19.10 19.45 18.61
C VAL A 176 18.13 19.55 19.78
N LEU A 177 17.41 18.45 20.06
CA LEU A 177 16.48 18.39 21.18
C LEU A 177 17.17 18.57 22.54
N LYS A 178 18.47 18.25 22.63
CA LYS A 178 19.28 18.47 23.85
C LYS A 178 19.66 19.94 24.08
N LEU A 179 19.55 20.79 23.06
CA LEU A 179 19.86 22.23 23.16
C LEU A 179 18.72 23.04 23.77
N PHE A 180 17.53 22.48 23.85
CA PHE A 180 16.39 23.16 24.43
C PHE A 180 16.45 23.14 25.97
N ASP A 181 16.02 24.23 26.62
CA ASP A 181 15.81 24.26 28.05
C ASP A 181 14.79 23.20 28.51
N GLU A 182 14.93 22.67 29.71
CA GLU A 182 14.07 21.60 30.24
C GLU A 182 12.59 21.92 30.14
N ASN A 183 12.23 23.18 30.38
CA ASN A 183 10.85 23.68 30.39
C ASN A 183 10.38 24.25 29.02
N ASP A 184 11.17 24.13 27.96
CA ASP A 184 10.75 24.58 26.63
C ASP A 184 9.87 23.53 25.96
N ARG A 185 8.59 23.85 25.81
CA ARG A 185 7.61 23.00 25.14
C ARG A 185 7.91 22.82 23.64
N GLY A 186 8.81 23.62 23.06
CA GLY A 186 9.30 23.48 21.70
C GLY A 186 9.91 22.10 21.42
N LYS A 187 10.47 21.42 22.45
CA LYS A 187 10.94 20.02 22.30
C LYS A 187 9.84 19.11 21.74
N ALA A 188 8.63 19.20 22.30
CA ALA A 188 7.50 18.40 21.86
C ALA A 188 7.05 18.78 20.44
N ALA A 189 7.08 20.08 20.07
CA ALA A 189 6.78 20.52 18.72
C ALA A 189 7.73 19.85 17.69
N PHE A 190 9.04 19.89 17.96
CA PHE A 190 10.04 19.31 17.08
C PHE A 190 9.94 17.77 17.01
N ALA A 191 9.70 17.11 18.13
CA ALA A 191 9.54 15.66 18.16
C ALA A 191 8.27 15.19 17.39
N LEU A 192 7.14 15.93 17.51
CA LEU A 192 5.89 15.65 16.80
C LEU A 192 5.94 16.05 15.32
N ALA A 193 6.79 17.02 14.95
CA ALA A 193 6.96 17.46 13.58
C ALA A 193 7.39 16.32 12.64
N ILE A 194 8.22 15.41 13.14
CA ILE A 194 8.76 14.31 12.33
C ILE A 194 7.68 13.27 11.96
N PRO A 195 6.90 12.67 12.90
CA PRO A 195 5.86 11.74 12.54
C PRO A 195 4.74 12.39 11.72
N LEU A 196 4.38 13.66 12.00
CA LEU A 196 3.44 14.40 11.16
C LEU A 196 4.00 14.57 9.74
N GLY A 197 5.26 15.02 9.62
CA GLY A 197 5.94 15.16 8.34
C GLY A 197 5.99 13.86 7.54
N ALA A 198 6.30 12.75 8.20
CA ALA A 198 6.39 11.45 7.56
C ALA A 198 5.00 10.91 7.12
N ASN A 199 4.02 10.93 8.01
CA ASN A 199 2.67 10.40 7.70
C ASN A 199 1.96 11.24 6.63
N ILE A 200 2.00 12.57 6.74
CA ILE A 200 1.39 13.47 5.77
C ILE A 200 2.15 13.43 4.44
N GLY A 201 3.49 13.45 4.49
CA GLY A 201 4.35 13.42 3.30
C GLY A 201 4.09 12.20 2.42
N GLY A 202 3.92 11.02 3.02
CA GLY A 202 3.60 9.79 2.29
C GLY A 202 2.36 9.87 1.40
N MET A 203 1.42 10.76 1.69
CA MET A 203 0.23 10.94 0.84
C MET A 203 0.52 11.62 -0.50
N GLY A 204 1.69 12.25 -0.66
CA GLY A 204 2.05 13.03 -1.85
C GLY A 204 2.30 12.21 -3.12
N THR A 205 2.61 10.94 -3.02
CA THR A 205 2.87 10.05 -4.17
C THR A 205 2.21 8.69 -4.02
N PRO A 206 1.99 7.94 -5.10
CA PRO A 206 1.46 6.58 -5.04
C PRO A 206 2.28 5.62 -4.17
N ILE A 207 3.61 5.79 -4.11
CA ILE A 207 4.54 4.89 -3.39
C ILE A 207 4.89 5.36 -1.98
N GLY A 208 4.53 6.59 -1.59
CA GLY A 208 4.91 7.15 -0.30
C GLY A 208 4.25 6.46 0.89
N THR A 209 3.03 5.95 0.71
CA THR A 209 2.33 5.19 1.75
C THR A 209 1.44 4.09 1.16
N PRO A 210 1.35 2.90 1.80
CA PRO A 210 0.58 1.78 1.26
C PRO A 210 -0.90 2.06 0.98
N PRO A 211 -1.65 2.84 1.75
CA PRO A 211 -3.04 3.16 1.43
C PRO A 211 -3.25 3.73 0.02
N ASN A 212 -2.34 4.58 -0.45
CA ASN A 212 -2.43 5.17 -1.79
C ASN A 212 -2.41 4.09 -2.88
N ALA A 213 -1.50 3.17 -2.76
CA ALA A 213 -1.36 2.10 -3.74
C ALA A 213 -2.47 1.07 -3.65
N ILE A 214 -2.95 0.75 -2.44
CA ILE A 214 -4.08 -0.16 -2.27
C ILE A 214 -5.32 0.43 -2.96
N ALA A 215 -5.55 1.74 -2.79
CA ALA A 215 -6.65 2.43 -3.47
C ALA A 215 -6.48 2.43 -5.00
N LEU A 216 -5.27 2.73 -5.51
CA LEU A 216 -4.97 2.68 -6.93
C LEU A 216 -5.08 1.26 -7.50
N GLY A 217 -4.65 0.25 -6.75
CA GLY A 217 -4.79 -1.16 -7.14
C GLY A 217 -6.25 -1.53 -7.30
N ALA A 218 -7.09 -1.25 -6.29
CA ALA A 218 -8.52 -1.53 -6.34
C ALA A 218 -9.22 -0.79 -7.49
N LEU A 219 -8.85 0.48 -7.73
CA LEU A 219 -9.37 1.28 -8.85
C LEU A 219 -8.98 0.64 -10.19
N ASN A 220 -7.70 0.33 -10.39
CA ASN A 220 -7.20 -0.23 -11.64
C ASN A 220 -7.79 -1.62 -11.92
N ASP A 221 -7.93 -2.45 -10.89
CA ASP A 221 -8.56 -3.77 -11.00
C ASP A 221 -10.04 -3.65 -11.38
N ALA A 222 -10.78 -2.67 -10.83
CA ALA A 222 -12.17 -2.40 -11.18
C ALA A 222 -12.32 -1.93 -12.63
N ILE A 223 -11.42 -1.05 -13.10
CA ILE A 223 -11.37 -0.59 -14.49
C ILE A 223 -11.03 -1.76 -15.43
N ALA A 224 -10.04 -2.59 -15.08
CA ALA A 224 -9.62 -3.73 -15.90
C ALA A 224 -10.72 -4.79 -16.06
N ARG A 225 -11.57 -4.98 -15.03
CA ARG A 225 -12.75 -5.86 -15.11
C ARG A 225 -13.92 -5.27 -15.87
N GLY A 226 -13.88 -3.96 -16.20
CA GLY A 226 -15.00 -3.26 -16.80
C GLY A 226 -16.13 -2.87 -15.83
N ASP A 227 -15.91 -3.03 -14.51
CA ASP A 227 -16.88 -2.66 -13.48
C ASP A 227 -17.03 -1.12 -13.37
N LEU A 228 -16.01 -0.38 -13.80
CA LEU A 228 -15.92 1.06 -13.70
C LEU A 228 -15.41 1.66 -15.01
N ALA A 229 -16.18 2.54 -15.62
CA ALA A 229 -15.78 3.36 -16.76
C ALA A 229 -15.06 4.63 -16.26
N ALA A 230 -13.76 4.50 -15.96
CA ALA A 230 -12.92 5.61 -15.51
C ALA A 230 -11.50 5.48 -16.08
N ASN A 231 -10.75 6.57 -16.03
CA ASN A 231 -9.34 6.54 -16.39
C ASN A 231 -8.48 6.16 -15.18
N PRO A 232 -7.44 5.30 -15.37
CA PRO A 232 -6.45 5.07 -14.32
C PRO A 232 -5.77 6.37 -13.91
N VAL A 233 -5.57 6.59 -12.63
CA VAL A 233 -4.82 7.73 -12.12
C VAL A 233 -3.33 7.45 -12.25
N SER A 234 -2.63 8.25 -13.04
CA SER A 234 -1.18 8.13 -13.22
C SER A 234 -0.42 8.65 -12.00
N PHE A 235 0.86 8.29 -11.90
CA PHE A 235 1.75 8.77 -10.85
C PHE A 235 1.82 10.30 -10.82
N GLY A 236 1.99 10.92 -12.00
CA GLY A 236 2.02 12.38 -12.14
C GLY A 236 0.70 13.05 -11.77
N GLN A 237 -0.44 12.45 -12.17
CA GLN A 237 -1.76 12.95 -11.77
C GLN A 237 -1.95 12.88 -10.25
N TRP A 238 -1.53 11.77 -9.60
CA TRP A 238 -1.56 11.70 -8.15
C TRP A 238 -0.74 12.82 -7.52
N MET A 239 0.48 13.05 -7.97
CA MET A 239 1.33 14.13 -7.47
C MET A 239 0.70 15.51 -7.68
N ALA A 240 -0.02 15.73 -8.78
CA ALA A 240 -0.63 17.02 -9.10
C ALA A 240 -1.66 17.47 -8.06
N PHE A 241 -2.34 16.56 -7.38
CA PHE A 241 -3.22 16.90 -6.25
C PHE A 241 -2.61 16.53 -4.88
N GLY A 242 -1.86 15.44 -4.79
CA GLY A 242 -1.28 14.95 -3.55
C GLY A 242 -0.22 15.89 -2.98
N VAL A 243 0.68 16.43 -3.81
CA VAL A 243 1.73 17.36 -3.36
C VAL A 243 1.15 18.68 -2.85
N PRO A 244 0.23 19.37 -3.55
CA PRO A 244 -0.45 20.55 -2.99
C PRO A 244 -1.18 20.26 -1.67
N TYR A 245 -1.88 19.13 -1.58
CA TYR A 245 -2.54 18.70 -0.35
C TYR A 245 -1.55 18.57 0.81
N VAL A 246 -0.42 17.88 0.58
CA VAL A 246 0.64 17.72 1.58
C VAL A 246 1.21 19.07 2.02
N ILE A 247 1.50 19.99 1.08
CA ILE A 247 2.05 21.31 1.40
C ILE A 247 1.08 22.10 2.29
N ILE A 248 -0.20 22.15 1.92
CA ILE A 248 -1.23 22.86 2.69
C ILE A 248 -1.34 22.26 4.10
N LEU A 249 -1.42 20.93 4.19
CA LEU A 249 -1.57 20.25 5.46
C LEU A 249 -0.31 20.40 6.35
N MET A 250 0.89 20.49 5.74
CA MET A 250 2.14 20.80 6.44
C MET A 250 2.12 22.19 7.06
N VAL A 251 1.66 23.19 6.32
CA VAL A 251 1.53 24.57 6.84
C VAL A 251 0.52 24.61 8.00
N VAL A 252 -0.61 23.90 7.87
CA VAL A 252 -1.60 23.77 8.95
C VAL A 252 -0.99 23.10 10.17
N ALA A 253 -0.26 21.98 10.00
CA ALA A 253 0.42 21.27 11.08
C ALA A 253 1.49 22.13 11.76
N TRP A 254 2.26 22.88 10.99
CA TRP A 254 3.26 23.82 11.51
C TRP A 254 2.63 24.90 12.39
N ILE A 255 1.55 25.55 11.93
CA ILE A 255 0.82 26.55 12.70
C ILE A 255 0.23 25.92 13.97
N LEU A 256 -0.36 24.74 13.87
CA LEU A 256 -0.93 24.02 15.00
C LEU A 256 0.13 23.70 16.07
N LEU A 257 1.28 23.15 15.64
CA LEU A 257 2.38 22.83 16.55
C LEU A 257 2.90 24.08 17.27
N MET A 258 3.09 25.20 16.57
CA MET A 258 3.53 26.45 17.18
C MET A 258 2.51 27.02 18.19
N LYS A 259 1.21 26.81 17.96
CA LYS A 259 0.16 27.25 18.89
C LYS A 259 0.08 26.37 20.13
N ILE A 260 0.15 25.05 19.98
CA ILE A 260 0.06 24.10 21.10
C ILE A 260 1.36 24.08 21.91
N TYR A 261 2.50 24.15 21.22
CA TYR A 261 3.84 24.04 21.80
C TYR A 261 4.70 25.27 21.46
N PRO A 262 4.50 26.41 22.14
CA PRO A 262 5.26 27.64 21.89
C PRO A 262 6.76 27.41 22.08
N ILE A 263 7.56 27.78 21.08
CA ILE A 263 9.00 27.69 21.09
C ILE A 263 9.58 28.93 21.70
N LYS A 264 10.36 28.80 22.79
CA LYS A 264 11.01 29.93 23.51
C LYS A 264 12.43 30.17 23.01
N MET A 265 13.08 29.17 22.43
CA MET A 265 14.42 29.26 21.84
C MET A 265 14.45 30.34 20.77
N LYS A 266 15.49 31.22 20.80
CA LYS A 266 15.62 32.36 19.86
C LYS A 266 16.35 32.01 18.58
N GLU A 267 17.41 31.19 18.67
CA GLU A 267 18.24 30.77 17.55
C GLU A 267 18.56 29.28 17.66
N MET A 268 18.62 28.61 16.52
CA MET A 268 18.95 27.20 16.40
C MET A 268 19.89 26.99 15.21
N VAL A 269 20.97 26.26 15.42
CA VAL A 269 21.86 25.85 14.36
C VAL A 269 21.80 24.32 14.24
N LEU A 270 21.29 23.85 13.12
CA LEU A 270 21.27 22.43 12.81
C LEU A 270 22.63 22.02 12.24
N ASN A 271 23.37 21.22 12.98
CA ASN A 271 24.55 20.54 12.46
C ASN A 271 24.17 19.06 12.19
N ILE A 272 24.07 18.69 10.91
CA ILE A 272 23.72 17.33 10.54
C ILE A 272 24.99 16.49 10.54
N GLU A 273 25.19 15.75 11.64
CA GLU A 273 26.28 14.81 11.77
C GLU A 273 26.19 13.71 10.70
N GLY A 274 27.32 13.33 10.11
CA GLY A 274 27.38 12.31 9.06
C GLY A 274 27.01 12.78 7.65
N ALA A 275 26.42 13.99 7.49
CA ALA A 275 26.28 14.61 6.19
C ALA A 275 27.62 15.25 5.77
N GLY A 276 28.18 14.78 4.67
CA GLY A 276 29.45 15.25 4.13
C GLY A 276 29.28 15.93 2.77
N LYS A 277 30.27 15.78 1.91
CA LYS A 277 30.12 16.01 0.47
C LYS A 277 29.30 14.87 -0.13
N PHE A 278 28.57 15.16 -1.21
CA PHE A 278 27.93 14.09 -1.97
C PHE A 278 28.95 13.05 -2.39
N ASP A 279 28.62 11.79 -2.27
CA ASP A 279 29.45 10.70 -2.74
C ASP A 279 29.55 10.76 -4.27
N THR A 280 30.76 10.82 -4.79
CA THR A 280 31.04 10.87 -6.23
C THR A 280 31.52 9.53 -6.79
N SER A 281 31.36 8.45 -6.01
CA SER A 281 31.67 7.11 -6.49
C SER A 281 30.76 6.75 -7.69
N PRO A 282 31.23 5.91 -8.62
CA PRO A 282 30.44 5.51 -9.79
C PRO A 282 29.07 4.96 -9.42
N LYS A 283 28.99 4.19 -8.32
CA LYS A 283 27.71 3.63 -7.83
C LYS A 283 26.77 4.71 -7.30
N ALA A 284 27.28 5.71 -6.57
CA ALA A 284 26.48 6.83 -6.10
C ALA A 284 25.92 7.66 -7.28
N ILE A 285 26.72 7.90 -8.29
CA ILE A 285 26.29 8.61 -9.51
C ILE A 285 25.16 7.82 -10.21
N ILE A 286 25.29 6.49 -10.32
CA ILE A 286 24.23 5.63 -10.86
C ILE A 286 22.94 5.81 -10.05
N VAL A 287 23.01 5.82 -8.71
CA VAL A 287 21.84 6.04 -7.85
C VAL A 287 21.20 7.40 -8.15
N TYR A 288 21.98 8.47 -8.21
CA TYR A 288 21.46 9.82 -8.44
C TYR A 288 20.79 9.95 -9.80
N ILE A 289 21.43 9.45 -10.86
CA ILE A 289 20.88 9.49 -12.22
C ILE A 289 19.59 8.65 -12.28
N THR A 290 19.61 7.44 -11.76
CA THR A 290 18.44 6.55 -11.79
C THR A 290 17.28 7.14 -11.00
N PHE A 291 17.53 7.72 -9.82
CA PHE A 291 16.51 8.36 -9.01
C PHE A 291 15.84 9.52 -9.75
N VAL A 292 16.65 10.45 -10.27
CA VAL A 292 16.15 11.61 -11.04
C VAL A 292 15.40 11.16 -12.29
N LEU A 293 15.92 10.17 -13.02
CA LEU A 293 15.29 9.64 -14.23
C LEU A 293 13.92 9.03 -13.91
N CYS A 294 13.81 8.19 -12.89
CA CYS A 294 12.53 7.59 -12.52
C CYS A 294 11.50 8.66 -12.12
N VAL A 295 11.90 9.64 -11.30
CA VAL A 295 10.99 10.73 -10.89
C VAL A 295 10.55 11.55 -12.11
N LEU A 296 11.45 11.89 -13.03
CA LEU A 296 11.13 12.62 -14.26
C LEU A 296 10.14 11.82 -15.13
N LEU A 297 10.39 10.52 -15.33
CA LEU A 297 9.49 9.66 -16.10
C LEU A 297 8.10 9.58 -15.46
N TRP A 298 8.01 9.42 -14.13
CA TRP A 298 6.72 9.41 -13.43
C TRP A 298 5.97 10.74 -13.54
N VAL A 299 6.67 11.87 -13.42
CA VAL A 299 6.04 13.21 -13.50
C VAL A 299 5.57 13.53 -14.91
N THR A 300 6.36 13.20 -15.93
CA THR A 300 6.00 13.47 -17.33
C THR A 300 4.89 12.55 -17.83
N GLY A 301 4.80 11.35 -17.29
CA GLY A 301 3.69 10.43 -17.53
C GLY A 301 3.72 9.72 -18.90
N LYS A 302 2.92 8.66 -19.00
CA LYS A 302 2.83 7.79 -20.19
C LYS A 302 2.55 8.55 -21.49
N GLY A 303 1.82 9.64 -21.43
CA GLY A 303 1.49 10.45 -22.62
C GLY A 303 2.70 11.04 -23.32
N VAL A 304 3.83 11.25 -22.61
CA VAL A 304 5.06 11.83 -23.17
C VAL A 304 6.02 10.75 -23.69
N HIS A 305 6.19 9.64 -22.94
CA HIS A 305 7.23 8.64 -23.24
C HIS A 305 6.68 7.23 -23.51
N GLY A 306 5.38 7.01 -23.41
CA GLY A 306 4.73 5.73 -23.70
C GLY A 306 4.88 4.63 -22.64
N ILE A 307 5.71 4.81 -21.60
CA ILE A 307 6.01 3.79 -20.59
C ILE A 307 4.98 3.88 -19.44
N ASN A 308 4.46 2.74 -19.00
CA ASN A 308 3.57 2.67 -17.85
C ASN A 308 4.33 2.90 -16.54
N ASP A 309 3.71 3.57 -15.56
CA ASP A 309 4.32 3.93 -14.27
C ASP A 309 4.87 2.73 -13.50
N ASN A 310 4.17 1.58 -13.55
CA ASN A 310 4.60 0.35 -12.90
C ASN A 310 5.85 -0.26 -13.60
N ALA A 311 5.96 -0.07 -14.92
CA ALA A 311 7.14 -0.50 -15.67
C ALA A 311 8.36 0.41 -15.38
N ILE A 312 8.17 1.70 -15.18
CA ILE A 312 9.23 2.63 -14.75
C ILE A 312 9.83 2.16 -13.43
N ALA A 313 9.01 1.67 -12.50
CA ALA A 313 9.47 1.13 -11.22
C ALA A 313 10.40 -0.08 -11.34
N MET A 314 10.35 -0.81 -12.45
CA MET A 314 11.26 -1.93 -12.71
C MET A 314 12.69 -1.47 -13.09
N ILE A 315 12.85 -0.23 -13.57
CA ILE A 315 14.16 0.32 -13.98
C ILE A 315 15.18 0.29 -12.83
N PRO A 316 14.89 0.87 -11.64
CA PRO A 316 15.84 0.86 -10.53
C PRO A 316 16.15 -0.56 -10.03
N MET A 317 15.20 -1.49 -10.11
CA MET A 317 15.43 -2.88 -9.72
C MET A 317 16.50 -3.52 -10.62
N ALA A 318 16.36 -3.39 -11.93
CA ALA A 318 17.32 -3.94 -12.89
C ALA A 318 18.68 -3.23 -12.80
N VAL A 319 18.70 -1.89 -12.85
CA VAL A 319 19.93 -1.09 -12.84
C VAL A 319 20.74 -1.33 -11.57
N PHE A 320 20.11 -1.29 -10.40
CA PHE A 320 20.83 -1.42 -9.12
C PHE A 320 21.29 -2.85 -8.84
N ALA A 321 20.56 -3.86 -9.31
CA ALA A 321 20.99 -5.25 -9.21
C ALA A 321 22.19 -5.53 -10.12
N LEU A 322 22.13 -5.12 -11.40
CA LEU A 322 23.21 -5.34 -12.37
C LEU A 322 24.49 -4.60 -12.01
N THR A 323 24.38 -3.38 -11.48
CA THR A 323 25.55 -2.55 -11.09
C THR A 323 26.09 -2.87 -9.70
N GLY A 324 25.43 -3.76 -8.96
CA GLY A 324 25.79 -4.12 -7.58
C GLY A 324 25.65 -2.93 -6.60
N VAL A 325 24.79 -1.96 -6.91
CA VAL A 325 24.33 -0.91 -5.99
C VAL A 325 23.55 -1.55 -4.87
N ILE A 326 22.55 -2.37 -5.23
CA ILE A 326 21.80 -3.22 -4.31
C ILE A 326 22.37 -4.63 -4.38
N THR A 327 22.69 -5.19 -3.21
CA THR A 327 23.23 -6.54 -3.05
C THR A 327 22.15 -7.48 -2.49
N LYS A 328 22.43 -8.79 -2.46
CA LYS A 328 21.54 -9.78 -1.82
C LYS A 328 21.20 -9.42 -0.36
N LYS A 329 22.16 -8.83 0.37
CA LYS A 329 21.93 -8.40 1.75
C LYS A 329 20.87 -7.28 1.78
N ASP A 330 21.03 -6.25 0.97
CA ASP A 330 20.08 -5.13 0.88
C ASP A 330 18.68 -5.62 0.45
N LEU A 331 18.62 -6.57 -0.49
CA LEU A 331 17.37 -7.18 -0.94
C LEU A 331 16.64 -7.91 0.19
N ASN A 332 17.36 -8.63 1.05
CA ASN A 332 16.77 -9.33 2.21
C ASN A 332 16.26 -8.36 3.28
N GLU A 333 16.79 -7.15 3.36
CA GLU A 333 16.40 -6.12 4.34
C GLU A 333 15.21 -5.26 3.86
N MET A 334 14.69 -5.49 2.65
CA MET A 334 13.51 -4.79 2.15
C MET A 334 12.24 -5.17 2.90
N SER A 335 11.26 -4.27 2.89
CA SER A 335 9.97 -4.44 3.60
C SER A 335 9.04 -5.43 2.87
N TRP A 336 9.44 -6.69 2.77
CA TRP A 336 8.65 -7.77 2.19
C TRP A 336 7.31 -7.99 2.89
N ASP A 337 7.27 -7.72 4.19
CA ASP A 337 6.08 -7.78 5.03
C ASP A 337 4.97 -6.86 4.52
N VAL A 338 5.32 -5.67 4.04
CA VAL A 338 4.35 -4.72 3.43
C VAL A 338 3.81 -5.29 2.12
N LEU A 339 4.65 -5.87 1.27
CA LEU A 339 4.20 -6.46 0.01
C LEU A 339 3.24 -7.63 0.22
N TRP A 340 3.54 -8.51 1.17
CA TRP A 340 2.63 -9.60 1.56
C TRP A 340 1.32 -9.09 2.13
N LEU A 341 1.36 -8.01 2.93
CA LEU A 341 0.16 -7.41 3.49
C LEU A 341 -0.78 -6.89 2.38
N VAL A 342 -0.21 -6.18 1.41
CA VAL A 342 -0.98 -5.64 0.27
C VAL A 342 -1.53 -6.77 -0.60
N ALA A 343 -0.73 -7.81 -0.89
CA ALA A 343 -1.18 -8.98 -1.66
C ALA A 343 -2.38 -9.69 -1.02
N GLY A 344 -2.39 -9.84 0.31
CA GLY A 344 -3.53 -10.41 1.04
C GLY A 344 -4.80 -9.58 0.91
N GLY A 345 -4.68 -8.25 0.90
CA GLY A 345 -5.80 -7.34 0.65
C GLY A 345 -6.37 -7.47 -0.77
N PHE A 346 -5.49 -7.55 -1.76
CA PHE A 346 -5.93 -7.80 -3.15
C PHE A 346 -6.59 -9.18 -3.29
N ALA A 347 -6.08 -10.21 -2.60
CA ALA A 347 -6.72 -11.52 -2.59
C ALA A 347 -8.14 -11.47 -2.01
N LEU A 348 -8.37 -10.76 -0.90
CA LEU A 348 -9.72 -10.51 -0.38
C LEU A 348 -10.61 -9.80 -1.40
N GLY A 349 -10.08 -8.79 -2.11
CA GLY A 349 -10.78 -8.12 -3.19
C GLY A 349 -11.19 -9.08 -4.32
N VAL A 350 -10.29 -9.98 -4.73
CA VAL A 350 -10.60 -11.06 -5.69
C VAL A 350 -11.74 -11.94 -5.16
N GLY A 351 -11.69 -12.33 -3.87
CA GLY A 351 -12.74 -13.11 -3.25
C GLY A 351 -14.10 -12.43 -3.25
N LEU A 352 -14.15 -11.16 -2.82
CA LEU A 352 -15.38 -10.36 -2.78
C LEU A 352 -16.05 -10.26 -4.15
N ASN A 353 -15.26 -10.03 -5.20
CA ASN A 353 -15.78 -9.84 -6.55
C ASN A 353 -16.12 -11.17 -7.24
N ALA A 354 -15.21 -12.14 -7.22
CA ALA A 354 -15.37 -13.40 -7.94
C ALA A 354 -16.50 -14.29 -7.40
N THR A 355 -16.84 -14.17 -6.11
CA THR A 355 -17.97 -14.90 -5.52
C THR A 355 -19.32 -14.22 -5.71
N GLY A 356 -19.34 -12.94 -6.06
CA GLY A 356 -20.57 -12.14 -6.10
C GLY A 356 -20.96 -11.49 -4.77
N LEU A 357 -20.19 -11.71 -3.70
CA LEU A 357 -20.51 -11.17 -2.36
C LEU A 357 -20.59 -9.64 -2.37
N ALA A 358 -19.73 -8.96 -3.15
CA ALA A 358 -19.80 -7.51 -3.30
C ALA A 358 -21.18 -7.06 -3.81
N ALA A 359 -21.71 -7.73 -4.83
CA ALA A 359 -23.03 -7.43 -5.40
C ALA A 359 -24.17 -7.71 -4.41
N HIS A 360 -24.05 -8.75 -3.59
CA HIS A 360 -25.04 -9.03 -2.53
C HIS A 360 -25.01 -7.97 -1.42
N LEU A 361 -23.83 -7.56 -0.95
CA LEU A 361 -23.71 -6.50 0.07
C LEU A 361 -24.32 -5.16 -0.41
N ILE A 362 -24.15 -4.85 -1.69
CA ILE A 362 -24.72 -3.66 -2.32
C ILE A 362 -26.25 -3.69 -2.30
N LYS A 363 -26.86 -4.83 -2.60
CA LYS A 363 -28.33 -4.97 -2.57
C LYS A 363 -28.90 -4.92 -1.15
N THR A 364 -28.12 -5.36 -0.17
CA THR A 364 -28.52 -5.42 1.24
C THR A 364 -28.59 -4.05 1.89
N ILE A 365 -27.60 -3.21 1.64
CA ILE A 365 -27.49 -1.87 2.24
C ILE A 365 -27.96 -0.86 1.18
N PRO A 366 -29.01 -0.06 1.45
CA PRO A 366 -29.54 0.87 0.47
C PRO A 366 -28.62 2.09 0.27
N PHE A 367 -27.35 1.85 -0.09
CA PHE A 367 -26.36 2.90 -0.34
C PHE A 367 -26.83 3.90 -1.39
N ALA A 368 -27.59 3.45 -2.38
CA ALA A 368 -28.15 4.32 -3.42
C ALA A 368 -29.09 5.40 -2.86
N SER A 369 -29.66 5.21 -1.67
CA SER A 369 -30.47 6.22 -0.98
C SER A 369 -29.64 7.24 -0.18
N TRP A 370 -28.36 6.98 0.01
CA TRP A 370 -27.49 7.90 0.75
C TRP A 370 -27.06 9.08 -0.14
N SER A 371 -27.01 10.27 0.43
CA SER A 371 -26.46 11.40 -0.32
C SER A 371 -24.97 11.15 -0.64
N PRO A 372 -24.47 11.56 -1.80
CA PRO A 372 -23.07 11.38 -2.19
C PRO A 372 -22.10 11.92 -1.13
N VAL A 373 -22.45 13.06 -0.54
CA VAL A 373 -21.67 13.68 0.55
C VAL A 373 -21.67 12.79 1.79
N ALA A 374 -22.82 12.24 2.21
CA ALA A 374 -22.90 11.36 3.35
C ALA A 374 -22.07 10.08 3.15
N LEU A 375 -22.05 9.53 1.93
CA LEU A 375 -21.23 8.38 1.58
C LEU A 375 -19.73 8.71 1.71
N MET A 376 -19.27 9.79 1.06
CA MET A 376 -17.87 10.20 1.10
C MET A 376 -17.41 10.54 2.52
N VAL A 377 -18.22 11.27 3.28
CA VAL A 377 -17.93 11.67 4.67
C VAL A 377 -17.93 10.43 5.58
N GLY A 378 -18.93 9.58 5.49
CA GLY A 378 -19.03 8.35 6.28
C GLY A 378 -17.86 7.40 6.07
N CYS A 379 -17.51 7.13 4.81
CA CYS A 379 -16.33 6.32 4.46
C CYS A 379 -15.05 6.92 5.03
N GLY A 380 -14.84 8.23 4.89
CA GLY A 380 -13.67 8.91 5.41
C GLY A 380 -13.57 8.86 6.94
N ILE A 381 -14.68 9.09 7.65
CA ILE A 381 -14.71 9.03 9.14
C ILE A 381 -14.40 7.61 9.62
N ILE A 382 -15.00 6.58 9.02
CA ILE A 382 -14.74 5.18 9.38
C ILE A 382 -13.25 4.86 9.18
N CYS A 383 -12.68 5.22 8.03
CA CYS A 383 -11.26 5.01 7.74
C CYS A 383 -10.34 5.74 8.73
N LEU A 384 -10.60 7.02 9.00
CA LEU A 384 -9.84 7.81 9.97
C LEU A 384 -9.93 7.20 11.37
N PHE A 385 -11.11 6.81 11.81
CA PHE A 385 -11.32 6.18 13.11
C PHE A 385 -10.51 4.88 13.22
N MET A 386 -10.68 3.97 12.25
CA MET A 386 -9.99 2.68 12.24
C MET A 386 -8.47 2.86 12.19
N ALA A 387 -7.96 3.80 11.40
CA ALA A 387 -6.53 4.06 11.24
C ALA A 387 -5.83 4.53 12.54
N ASN A 388 -6.57 5.04 13.51
CA ASN A 388 -6.01 5.39 14.82
C ASN A 388 -5.78 4.17 15.72
N PHE A 389 -6.49 3.08 15.51
CA PHE A 389 -6.40 1.83 16.31
C PHE A 389 -5.67 0.70 15.57
N MET A 390 -5.58 0.80 14.25
CA MET A 390 -4.87 -0.12 13.37
C MET A 390 -3.76 0.63 12.62
N SER A 391 -2.84 -0.11 11.98
CA SER A 391 -1.92 0.55 11.04
C SER A 391 -2.67 1.11 9.83
N HIS A 392 -2.15 2.19 9.24
CA HIS A 392 -2.68 2.79 8.00
C HIS A 392 -2.86 1.74 6.90
N THR A 393 -1.85 0.89 6.72
CA THR A 393 -1.87 -0.19 5.71
C THR A 393 -2.96 -1.21 6.00
N SER A 394 -3.09 -1.68 7.25
CA SER A 394 -4.15 -2.64 7.62
C SER A 394 -5.53 -2.06 7.42
N THR A 395 -5.73 -0.78 7.76
CA THR A 395 -7.00 -0.08 7.55
C THR A 395 -7.37 -0.04 6.06
N ALA A 396 -6.45 0.39 5.21
CA ALA A 396 -6.69 0.44 3.77
C ALA A 396 -6.90 -0.96 3.17
N THR A 397 -6.09 -1.94 3.57
CA THR A 397 -6.19 -3.33 3.10
C THR A 397 -7.57 -3.94 3.42
N LEU A 398 -8.12 -3.59 4.58
CA LEU A 398 -9.43 -4.07 5.00
C LEU A 398 -10.57 -3.32 4.32
N LEU A 399 -10.53 -1.99 4.30
CA LEU A 399 -11.68 -1.17 3.92
C LEU A 399 -11.74 -0.84 2.43
N VAL A 400 -10.61 -0.66 1.75
CA VAL A 400 -10.60 -0.24 0.34
C VAL A 400 -11.35 -1.21 -0.58
N PRO A 401 -11.20 -2.56 -0.48
CA PRO A 401 -11.95 -3.46 -1.34
C PRO A 401 -13.47 -3.33 -1.17
N ILE A 402 -13.94 -3.17 0.07
CA ILE A 402 -15.36 -2.99 0.38
C ILE A 402 -15.85 -1.64 -0.16
N LEU A 403 -15.12 -0.57 0.15
CA LEU A 403 -15.51 0.79 -0.23
C LEU A 403 -15.40 1.02 -1.73
N CYS A 404 -14.53 0.28 -2.43
CA CYS A 404 -14.51 0.24 -3.88
C CYS A 404 -15.81 -0.38 -4.43
N ALA A 405 -16.23 -1.52 -3.89
CA ALA A 405 -17.48 -2.17 -4.29
C ALA A 405 -18.70 -1.27 -4.01
N VAL A 406 -18.74 -0.63 -2.84
CA VAL A 406 -19.79 0.36 -2.49
C VAL A 406 -19.75 1.55 -3.46
N GLY A 407 -18.57 2.07 -3.78
CA GLY A 407 -18.41 3.17 -4.73
C GLY A 407 -18.92 2.81 -6.12
N ILE A 408 -18.60 1.63 -6.63
CA ILE A 408 -19.09 1.12 -7.92
C ILE A 408 -20.62 1.03 -7.92
N ALA A 409 -21.22 0.54 -6.83
CA ALA A 409 -22.66 0.46 -6.68
C ALA A 409 -23.37 1.82 -6.71
N CYS A 410 -22.69 2.84 -6.22
CA CYS A 410 -23.21 4.21 -6.13
C CYS A 410 -22.58 5.14 -7.16
N GLN A 411 -21.95 4.60 -8.23
CA GLN A 411 -21.16 5.39 -9.16
C GLN A 411 -21.95 6.56 -9.75
N ASP A 412 -23.22 6.36 -10.10
CA ASP A 412 -24.09 7.41 -10.65
C ASP A 412 -24.32 8.55 -9.66
N ASN A 413 -24.46 8.25 -8.37
CA ASN A 413 -24.60 9.26 -7.32
C ASN A 413 -23.31 10.04 -7.09
N LEU A 414 -22.15 9.41 -7.30
CA LEU A 414 -20.83 10.00 -7.03
C LEU A 414 -20.31 10.90 -8.16
N VAL A 415 -20.95 10.92 -9.33
CA VAL A 415 -20.52 11.71 -10.51
C VAL A 415 -20.20 13.16 -10.13
N GLY A 416 -21.08 13.82 -9.40
CA GLY A 416 -20.91 15.21 -8.97
C GLY A 416 -19.77 15.46 -7.96
N LEU A 417 -19.21 14.42 -7.37
CA LEU A 417 -18.08 14.48 -6.41
C LEU A 417 -16.78 13.89 -6.96
N GLY A 418 -16.68 13.67 -8.28
CA GLY A 418 -15.49 13.10 -8.92
C GLY A 418 -15.49 11.57 -9.02
N GLY A 419 -16.65 10.94 -8.83
CA GLY A 419 -16.87 9.52 -9.03
C GLY A 419 -16.19 8.61 -7.98
N VAL A 420 -16.09 7.34 -8.33
CA VAL A 420 -15.44 6.31 -7.50
C VAL A 420 -13.95 6.63 -7.27
N THR A 421 -13.28 7.23 -8.24
CA THR A 421 -11.88 7.65 -8.13
C THR A 421 -11.68 8.62 -6.96
N ALA A 422 -12.49 9.67 -6.86
CA ALA A 422 -12.41 10.64 -5.77
C ALA A 422 -12.74 10.01 -4.41
N LEU A 423 -13.71 9.08 -4.36
CA LEU A 423 -14.01 8.32 -3.15
C LEU A 423 -12.78 7.52 -2.69
N LEU A 424 -12.14 6.75 -3.58
CA LEU A 424 -11.00 5.91 -3.22
C LEU A 424 -9.75 6.72 -2.84
N VAL A 425 -9.50 7.86 -3.50
CA VAL A 425 -8.44 8.80 -3.10
C VAL A 425 -8.72 9.35 -1.70
N SER A 426 -9.96 9.77 -1.42
CA SER A 426 -10.36 10.26 -0.10
C SER A 426 -10.20 9.19 0.99
N VAL A 427 -10.56 7.94 0.69
CA VAL A 427 -10.37 6.77 1.58
C VAL A 427 -8.89 6.50 1.85
N ALA A 428 -8.03 6.60 0.83
CA ALA A 428 -6.58 6.44 0.99
C ALA A 428 -5.99 7.51 1.93
N PHE A 429 -6.38 8.77 1.74
CA PHE A 429 -5.95 9.86 2.59
C PHE A 429 -6.50 9.72 4.01
N ALA A 430 -7.79 9.40 4.19
CA ALA A 430 -8.40 9.15 5.48
C ALA A 430 -7.68 8.02 6.25
N SER A 431 -7.33 6.93 5.56
CA SER A 431 -6.55 5.83 6.13
C SER A 431 -5.14 6.25 6.56
N SER A 432 -4.56 7.28 5.93
CA SER A 432 -3.22 7.79 6.24
C SER A 432 -3.21 8.92 7.29
N LEU A 433 -4.39 9.44 7.68
CA LEU A 433 -4.56 10.51 8.66
C LEU A 433 -4.67 10.01 10.11
N GLY A 434 -4.70 8.71 10.35
CA GLY A 434 -4.77 8.10 11.67
C GLY A 434 -3.45 8.21 12.43
N MET A 435 -3.15 9.36 13.03
CA MET A 435 -1.87 9.64 13.68
C MET A 435 -1.99 10.15 15.13
N SER A 436 -3.09 9.80 15.82
CA SER A 436 -3.36 10.33 17.16
C SER A 436 -2.76 9.50 18.29
N MET A 437 -2.30 8.28 18.04
CA MET A 437 -1.74 7.41 19.07
C MET A 437 -0.33 6.93 18.73
N PRO A 438 0.51 6.61 19.73
CA PRO A 438 1.83 6.00 19.49
C PRO A 438 1.75 4.69 18.69
N ILE A 439 0.67 3.93 18.87
CA ILE A 439 0.47 2.64 18.20
C ILE A 439 -0.09 2.77 16.78
N SER A 440 -0.61 3.94 16.38
CA SER A 440 -1.23 4.14 15.05
C SER A 440 -0.23 3.91 13.92
N THR A 441 1.00 4.43 14.07
CA THR A 441 2.05 4.32 13.06
C THR A 441 3.43 4.13 13.69
N PRO A 442 4.36 3.45 12.99
CA PRO A 442 5.75 3.37 13.44
C PRO A 442 6.42 4.75 13.64
N PRO A 443 6.24 5.76 12.78
CA PRO A 443 6.73 7.11 13.04
C PRO A 443 6.28 7.70 14.38
N ASN A 444 5.01 7.50 14.74
CA ASN A 444 4.48 7.97 16.03
C ASN A 444 5.14 7.22 17.20
N ALA A 445 5.30 5.90 17.09
CA ALA A 445 5.97 5.10 18.11
C ALA A 445 7.42 5.55 18.32
N LEU A 446 8.16 5.81 17.23
CA LEU A 446 9.53 6.30 17.28
C LEU A 446 9.62 7.68 17.97
N ALA A 447 8.73 8.61 17.61
CA ALA A 447 8.69 9.92 18.23
C ALA A 447 8.33 9.84 19.73
N HIS A 448 7.37 8.98 20.09
CA HIS A 448 6.99 8.74 21.48
C HIS A 448 8.14 8.14 22.31
N ALA A 449 8.90 7.21 21.72
CA ALA A 449 10.05 6.58 22.35
C ALA A 449 11.19 7.55 22.66
N THR A 450 11.24 8.73 22.05
CA THR A 450 12.22 9.79 22.40
C THR A 450 12.01 10.36 23.81
N GLY A 451 10.80 10.21 24.40
CA GLY A 451 10.43 10.79 25.68
C GLY A 451 10.14 12.30 25.66
N TYR A 452 10.23 12.97 24.51
CA TYR A 452 9.94 14.40 24.37
C TYR A 452 8.48 14.71 24.04
N THR A 453 7.68 13.67 23.75
CA THR A 453 6.24 13.78 23.51
C THR A 453 5.49 12.78 24.39
N ASP A 454 4.30 13.16 24.86
CA ASP A 454 3.40 12.30 25.62
C ASP A 454 2.22 11.85 24.77
N THR A 455 1.55 10.78 25.19
CA THR A 455 0.38 10.23 24.48
C THR A 455 -0.75 11.25 24.35
N LYS A 456 -0.97 12.11 25.37
CA LYS A 456 -2.02 13.13 25.36
C LYS A 456 -1.75 14.21 24.30
N GLY A 457 -0.51 14.71 24.25
CA GLY A 457 -0.11 15.71 23.26
C GLY A 457 -0.19 15.16 21.83
N MET A 458 0.25 13.93 21.64
CA MET A 458 0.12 13.23 20.35
C MET A 458 -1.35 13.04 19.96
N ALA A 459 -2.22 12.64 20.91
CA ALA A 459 -3.64 12.47 20.65
C ALA A 459 -4.32 13.78 20.24
N ILE A 460 -4.08 14.87 20.97
CA ILE A 460 -4.66 16.19 20.65
C ILE A 460 -4.22 16.62 19.24
N THR A 461 -2.91 16.58 18.98
CA THR A 461 -2.35 17.02 17.71
C THR A 461 -2.84 16.12 16.56
N GLY A 462 -2.84 14.80 16.75
CA GLY A 462 -3.23 13.84 15.74
C GLY A 462 -4.72 13.86 15.41
N VAL A 463 -5.60 14.00 16.42
CA VAL A 463 -7.05 14.13 16.20
C VAL A 463 -7.37 15.41 15.42
N VAL A 464 -6.80 16.55 15.85
CA VAL A 464 -7.03 17.83 15.15
C VAL A 464 -6.52 17.75 13.71
N MET A 465 -5.30 17.22 13.50
CA MET A 465 -4.75 17.07 12.16
C MET A 465 -5.53 16.07 11.30
N GLY A 466 -5.99 14.97 11.89
CA GLY A 466 -6.82 13.98 11.20
C GLY A 466 -8.13 14.58 10.69
N LEU A 467 -8.84 15.32 11.54
CA LEU A 467 -10.10 15.97 11.15
C LEU A 467 -9.88 17.10 10.14
N LEU A 468 -8.89 17.97 10.34
CA LEU A 468 -8.57 19.03 9.37
C LEU A 468 -8.12 18.45 8.02
N GLY A 469 -7.30 17.40 8.04
CA GLY A 469 -6.87 16.72 6.84
C GLY A 469 -8.05 16.09 6.09
N LEU A 470 -8.97 15.46 6.81
CA LEU A 470 -10.16 14.86 6.21
C LEU A 470 -11.05 15.91 5.53
N VAL A 471 -11.33 17.03 6.21
CA VAL A 471 -12.10 18.17 5.64
C VAL A 471 -11.38 18.75 4.42
N LEU A 472 -10.06 18.92 4.48
CA LEU A 472 -9.26 19.39 3.35
C LEU A 472 -9.30 18.40 2.18
N SER A 473 -9.24 17.10 2.46
CA SER A 473 -9.35 16.05 1.43
C SER A 473 -10.69 16.13 0.70
N TRP A 474 -11.80 16.26 1.42
CA TRP A 474 -13.13 16.40 0.81
C TRP A 474 -13.24 17.68 -0.01
N GLY A 475 -12.76 18.82 0.51
CA GLY A 475 -12.73 20.08 -0.22
C GLY A 475 -11.92 19.98 -1.52
N MET A 476 -10.78 19.29 -1.47
CA MET A 476 -9.95 19.06 -2.65
C MET A 476 -10.66 18.14 -3.65
N MET A 477 -11.31 17.04 -3.22
CA MET A 477 -12.06 16.17 -4.13
C MET A 477 -13.20 16.91 -4.83
N ILE A 478 -13.94 17.75 -4.11
CA ILE A 478 -14.99 18.61 -4.69
C ILE A 478 -14.39 19.59 -5.72
N LEU A 479 -13.25 20.21 -5.40
CA LEU A 479 -12.57 21.11 -6.33
C LEU A 479 -12.14 20.38 -7.60
N LEU A 480 -11.51 19.21 -7.46
CA LEU A 480 -11.06 18.38 -8.59
C LEU A 480 -12.22 17.86 -9.44
N ALA A 481 -13.35 17.53 -8.80
CA ALA A 481 -14.58 17.17 -9.51
C ALA A 481 -15.11 18.33 -10.37
N ASN A 482 -15.16 19.55 -9.83
CA ASN A 482 -15.65 20.73 -10.53
C ASN A 482 -14.80 21.11 -11.76
N ILE A 483 -13.50 20.82 -11.74
CA ILE A 483 -12.61 21.06 -12.89
C ILE A 483 -12.46 19.82 -13.78
N HIS A 484 -13.26 18.77 -13.56
CA HIS A 484 -13.22 17.51 -14.31
C HIS A 484 -11.82 16.87 -14.35
N PHE A 485 -11.03 16.99 -13.28
CA PHE A 485 -9.66 16.53 -13.23
C PHE A 485 -9.50 15.02 -13.49
N PHE A 486 -10.45 14.20 -13.01
CA PHE A 486 -10.48 12.75 -13.23
C PHE A 486 -11.17 12.34 -14.55
N GLY A 487 -11.49 13.28 -15.41
CA GLY A 487 -12.32 13.11 -16.61
C GLY A 487 -13.81 13.30 -16.31
N THR A 488 -14.61 13.45 -17.37
CA THR A 488 -16.07 13.39 -17.24
C THR A 488 -16.45 11.93 -17.06
N PRO A 489 -17.10 11.54 -15.97
CA PRO A 489 -17.64 10.20 -15.84
C PRO A 489 -18.65 9.97 -16.98
N GLU A 490 -18.38 9.04 -17.88
CA GLU A 490 -19.37 8.61 -18.82
C GLU A 490 -20.42 7.82 -18.05
N VAL A 491 -21.61 8.41 -17.89
CA VAL A 491 -22.79 7.68 -17.43
C VAL A 491 -23.09 6.64 -18.49
N LYS A 492 -22.77 5.37 -18.26
CA LYS A 492 -23.29 4.29 -19.09
C LYS A 492 -24.81 4.39 -19.02
N ALA A 493 -25.43 4.87 -20.09
CA ALA A 493 -26.87 4.66 -20.30
C ALA A 493 -27.12 3.17 -20.10
N ALA A 494 -28.10 2.83 -19.26
CA ALA A 494 -28.45 1.46 -18.93
C ALA A 494 -28.78 0.71 -20.24
N GLU A 495 -27.77 0.13 -20.86
CA GLU A 495 -27.93 -0.82 -21.94
C GLU A 495 -28.40 -2.15 -21.34
N ALA A 496 -29.48 -2.64 -21.91
CA ALA A 496 -30.09 -3.91 -21.58
C ALA A 496 -29.05 -5.01 -21.41
N ALA A 497 -29.30 -5.91 -20.45
CA ALA A 497 -28.46 -7.01 -20.05
C ALA A 497 -27.66 -7.60 -21.23
N PRO A 498 -26.32 -7.67 -21.17
CA PRO A 498 -25.56 -8.32 -22.20
C PRO A 498 -25.93 -9.79 -22.24
N ALA A 499 -26.30 -10.26 -23.43
CA ALA A 499 -26.29 -11.67 -23.75
C ALA A 499 -24.99 -12.28 -23.25
N ALA A 500 -25.09 -13.50 -22.71
CA ALA A 500 -24.00 -14.24 -22.11
C ALA A 500 -22.64 -13.95 -22.78
N VAL A 501 -21.70 -13.39 -22.01
CA VAL A 501 -20.33 -13.20 -22.46
C VAL A 501 -19.77 -14.60 -22.73
N GLU A 502 -19.61 -14.93 -23.99
CA GLU A 502 -18.77 -16.05 -24.42
C GLU A 502 -17.43 -15.91 -23.70
N ALA A 503 -17.04 -16.96 -22.99
CA ALA A 503 -15.74 -17.01 -22.34
C ALA A 503 -14.66 -16.63 -23.36
N PRO A 504 -13.68 -15.78 -23.02
CA PRO A 504 -12.59 -15.48 -23.93
C PRO A 504 -11.99 -16.81 -24.39
N ALA A 505 -11.92 -16.98 -25.70
CA ALA A 505 -11.32 -18.15 -26.32
C ALA A 505 -9.98 -18.43 -25.63
N PRO A 506 -9.65 -19.69 -25.31
CA PRO A 506 -8.37 -20.01 -24.72
C PRO A 506 -7.30 -19.44 -25.64
N ALA A 507 -6.37 -18.66 -25.05
CA ALA A 507 -5.23 -18.11 -25.76
C ALA A 507 -4.63 -19.23 -26.61
N ALA A 508 -4.52 -19.00 -27.91
CA ALA A 508 -4.03 -19.97 -28.87
C ALA A 508 -2.81 -20.65 -28.26
N ALA A 509 -2.88 -21.98 -28.21
CA ALA A 509 -1.78 -22.80 -27.76
C ALA A 509 -0.51 -22.30 -28.46
N VAL A 510 0.51 -21.98 -27.68
CA VAL A 510 1.86 -21.82 -28.18
C VAL A 510 2.15 -23.12 -28.92
N VAL A 511 2.11 -23.07 -30.22
CA VAL A 511 2.46 -24.19 -31.07
C VAL A 511 3.89 -24.54 -30.71
N ASP A 512 4.05 -25.75 -30.26
CA ASP A 512 5.32 -26.39 -29.94
C ASP A 512 6.21 -26.37 -31.18
N THR A 513 7.04 -25.35 -31.36
CA THR A 513 7.98 -25.20 -32.47
C THR A 513 9.16 -26.16 -32.36
N ALA A 514 9.15 -27.09 -31.41
CA ALA A 514 10.15 -28.15 -31.28
C ALA A 514 9.97 -29.30 -32.26
N ALA A 515 8.80 -29.43 -32.91
CA ALA A 515 8.54 -30.55 -33.86
C ALA A 515 8.76 -30.21 -35.34
N ALA A 516 9.05 -28.96 -35.69
CA ALA A 516 9.21 -28.54 -37.10
C ALA A 516 10.66 -28.39 -37.57
N VAL A 517 11.67 -28.68 -36.75
CA VAL A 517 13.10 -28.60 -37.14
C VAL A 517 13.72 -29.98 -37.41
N ALA A 518 12.96 -31.08 -37.27
CA ALA A 518 13.47 -32.45 -37.48
C ALA A 518 13.23 -33.05 -38.88
N ALA A 519 12.83 -32.25 -39.88
CA ALA A 519 12.47 -32.79 -41.20
C ALA A 519 13.23 -32.18 -42.39
N ASP A 520 14.39 -31.60 -42.22
CA ASP A 520 15.24 -31.32 -43.39
C ASP A 520 16.73 -31.13 -43.02
N SER A 521 17.46 -32.23 -42.86
CA SER A 521 18.90 -32.29 -43.09
C SER A 521 19.39 -33.73 -43.13
N THR A 522 19.22 -34.37 -44.27
CA THR A 522 20.05 -35.51 -44.69
C THR A 522 21.39 -34.97 -45.17
N VAL A 523 22.36 -34.87 -44.28
CA VAL A 523 23.78 -34.81 -44.66
C VAL A 523 24.51 -35.86 -43.86
N ALA A 524 25.08 -36.80 -44.62
CA ALA A 524 25.88 -37.92 -44.13
C ALA A 524 27.16 -37.42 -43.44
N LEU A 525 27.46 -37.95 -42.25
CA LEU A 525 28.76 -37.86 -41.61
C LEU A 525 29.43 -39.22 -41.59
N PRO A 526 30.75 -39.33 -41.85
CA PRO A 526 31.48 -40.60 -41.90
C PRO A 526 31.73 -41.16 -40.48
N ALA A 527 31.71 -42.48 -40.43
CA ALA A 527 32.08 -43.26 -39.25
C ALA A 527 33.59 -43.10 -38.95
N ASP A 528 33.93 -42.78 -37.72
CA ASP A 528 34.99 -43.41 -36.93
C ASP A 528 35.19 -42.63 -35.59
N SER A 529 34.99 -43.31 -34.53
CA SER A 529 35.86 -43.51 -33.35
C SER A 529 35.04 -43.81 -32.10
N ALA A 530 35.12 -45.04 -31.69
CA ALA A 530 34.66 -45.53 -30.41
C ALA A 530 35.57 -44.98 -29.29
N ALA A 531 34.98 -44.31 -28.32
CA ALA A 531 35.59 -44.10 -26.99
C ALA A 531 34.59 -44.51 -25.91
N LYS A 532 35.00 -45.54 -25.16
CA LYS A 532 34.34 -46.08 -23.99
C LYS A 532 34.24 -45.02 -22.92
N VAL A 533 33.08 -44.88 -22.32
CA VAL A 533 32.92 -44.19 -21.01
C VAL A 533 32.55 -45.25 -19.98
N GLU A 534 33.46 -45.49 -19.04
CA GLU A 534 33.25 -46.31 -17.86
C GLU A 534 32.25 -45.61 -16.91
N VAL A 535 31.28 -46.42 -16.48
CA VAL A 535 30.40 -46.08 -15.35
C VAL A 535 31.18 -46.39 -14.06
N VAL A 536 31.46 -45.37 -13.25
CA VAL A 536 31.98 -45.58 -11.90
C VAL A 536 30.82 -45.40 -10.90
N ASP A 537 30.44 -46.52 -10.34
CA ASP A 537 29.61 -46.65 -9.15
C ASP A 537 30.42 -46.15 -7.93
N SER A 538 29.90 -45.20 -7.18
CA SER A 538 30.44 -44.82 -5.86
C SER A 538 29.34 -44.76 -4.82
N ALA A 539 29.01 -45.94 -4.28
CA ALA A 539 28.50 -46.09 -2.94
C ALA A 539 29.70 -46.32 -1.99
N ALA A 540 29.71 -45.60 -0.88
CA ALA A 540 30.55 -45.73 0.32
C ALA A 540 31.54 -44.59 0.57
N ALA A 541 31.10 -43.67 1.42
CA ALA A 541 31.90 -43.15 2.56
C ALA A 541 31.06 -42.22 3.43
N ALA A 542 30.28 -42.80 4.34
CA ALA A 542 29.91 -42.15 5.59
C ALA A 542 30.90 -42.60 6.65
N SER A 543 31.47 -41.64 7.38
CA SER A 543 32.07 -41.78 8.71
C SER A 543 33.40 -41.01 8.85
N ALA A 544 33.39 -40.23 9.92
CA ALA A 544 34.54 -39.61 10.59
C ALA A 544 34.84 -38.14 10.22
N ALA A 545 34.32 -37.24 11.07
CA ALA A 545 35.12 -36.25 11.80
C ALA A 545 34.24 -35.42 12.77
N GLU A 546 33.94 -35.98 13.94
CA GLU A 546 33.87 -35.22 15.20
C GLU A 546 35.29 -34.85 15.63
N ALA A 547 35.41 -33.68 16.32
CA ALA A 547 36.56 -33.15 17.04
C ALA A 547 37.53 -32.23 16.25
N LYS A 548 37.21 -30.92 16.21
CA LYS A 548 38.01 -29.88 16.88
C LYS A 548 37.25 -28.55 16.86
#